data_e4e37462ff1b87102901d3b784e975dd
#
_entry.id   e4e37462ff1b87102901d3b784e975dd
#
_cell.length_a   1.000
_cell.length_b   1.000
_cell.length_c   1.000
_cell.angle_alpha   90.00
_cell.angle_beta   90.00
_cell.angle_gamma   90.00
#
_symmetry.space_group_name_H-M   'P 1'
#
loop_
_entity.id
_entity.type
_entity.pdbx_description
1 polymer ?
#
loop_
_entity_poly.entity_id
_entity_poly.type
_entity_poly.pdbx_seq_one_letter_code
_entity_poly.pdbx_strand_id
1 'polypeptide(L)'
;MPTLNLALQGGGSHGAFTWGVLDALLEDGGFVFEGISGTSAGAMNAVALAHGFAQAALRHEDAADAHGEGCALAREALRELWKGVGALGSLLWGVPLQGNPLLAMMSHWLSPYQTNPLGINPLRGLLERVVDFDALSHARHAQVPKVFVCATNVRTGRGEIFSGARLSADAVMASACLPLMFKAVPIDGEHYWDGGFSGNPALYPLIYETRCADVLLVQINPIEHLDLPDTAPEIMERMNEVTFNASLLGELRAIDFVRRLLEQGRLDPQQYRGMRMHRVDGGSALAPLGSASKTRADMGFVNQLFDLGRAEGLRWLARHRDDVGVRHTLHLTDNR
;
A
#
# COMPACT_ATOMS: atom_id res chain seq x y z
N MET A 1 6.31 -13.24 20.05
CA MET A 1 6.40 -12.88 18.63
C MET A 1 6.93 -11.46 18.53
N PRO A 2 7.88 -11.15 17.64
CA PRO A 2 8.31 -9.78 17.40
C PRO A 2 7.17 -8.96 16.79
N THR A 3 7.16 -7.65 17.11
CA THR A 3 6.19 -6.70 16.56
C THR A 3 6.79 -6.05 15.30
N LEU A 4 5.95 -5.85 14.29
CA LEU A 4 6.35 -5.29 13.00
C LEU A 4 5.29 -4.31 12.50
N ASN A 5 5.71 -3.16 12.02
CA ASN A 5 4.86 -2.27 11.24
C ASN A 5 5.00 -2.57 9.75
N LEU A 6 3.94 -2.38 8.98
CA LEU A 6 3.93 -2.53 7.54
C LEU A 6 3.76 -1.18 6.85
N ALA A 7 4.53 -0.97 5.79
CA ALA A 7 4.46 0.20 4.93
C ALA A 7 4.26 -0.26 3.49
N LEU A 8 3.04 -0.07 2.94
CA LEU A 8 2.59 -0.68 1.70
C LEU A 8 2.44 0.36 0.58
N GLN A 9 3.29 0.28 -0.44
CA GLN A 9 3.20 1.18 -1.59
C GLN A 9 1.94 0.96 -2.42
N GLY A 10 1.43 2.06 -2.98
CA GLY A 10 0.48 2.06 -4.08
C GLY A 10 1.17 1.87 -5.43
N GLY A 11 0.42 1.35 -6.40
CA GLY A 11 0.92 1.11 -7.75
C GLY A 11 -0.04 0.27 -8.60
N GLY A 12 -1.35 0.51 -8.48
CA GLY A 12 -2.39 -0.15 -9.25
C GLY A 12 -2.39 -1.67 -9.05
N SER A 13 -2.49 -2.43 -10.14
CA SER A 13 -2.53 -3.91 -10.08
C SER A 13 -1.27 -4.55 -9.50
N HIS A 14 -0.13 -3.84 -9.50
CA HIS A 14 1.08 -4.31 -8.80
C HIS A 14 0.88 -4.48 -7.29
N GLY A 15 -0.17 -3.93 -6.70
CA GLY A 15 -0.60 -4.24 -5.34
C GLY A 15 -0.91 -5.73 -5.10
N ALA A 16 -1.15 -6.54 -6.16
CA ALA A 16 -1.26 -7.99 -6.04
C ALA A 16 0.09 -8.66 -5.70
N PHE A 17 1.22 -8.06 -6.06
CA PHE A 17 2.53 -8.47 -5.54
C PHE A 17 2.58 -8.29 -4.02
N THR A 18 2.11 -7.13 -3.51
CA THR A 18 2.01 -6.89 -2.07
C THR A 18 1.11 -7.93 -1.39
N TRP A 19 -0.03 -8.31 -1.99
CA TRP A 19 -0.85 -9.41 -1.50
C TRP A 19 -0.05 -10.70 -1.35
N GLY A 20 0.76 -11.08 -2.34
CA GLY A 20 1.62 -12.27 -2.26
C GLY A 20 2.64 -12.20 -1.11
N VAL A 21 3.28 -11.04 -0.91
CA VAL A 21 4.19 -10.81 0.23
C VAL A 21 3.45 -10.97 1.56
N LEU A 22 2.29 -10.34 1.70
CA LEU A 22 1.47 -10.42 2.92
C LEU A 22 0.97 -11.84 3.18
N ASP A 23 0.60 -12.60 2.14
CA ASP A 23 0.20 -14.00 2.27
C ASP A 23 1.33 -14.86 2.86
N ALA A 24 2.58 -14.67 2.43
CA ALA A 24 3.74 -15.35 2.99
C ALA A 24 3.98 -14.99 4.47
N LEU A 25 3.88 -13.70 4.82
CA LEU A 25 4.04 -13.24 6.21
C LEU A 25 2.94 -13.78 7.14
N LEU A 26 1.69 -13.78 6.66
CA LEU A 26 0.53 -14.27 7.41
C LEU A 26 0.54 -15.80 7.56
N GLU A 27 1.07 -16.53 6.57
CA GLU A 27 1.26 -17.98 6.66
C GLU A 27 2.35 -18.35 7.66
N ASP A 28 3.47 -17.60 7.71
CA ASP A 28 4.50 -17.75 8.74
C ASP A 28 3.92 -17.49 10.15
N GLY A 29 3.01 -16.54 10.31
CA GLY A 29 2.31 -16.22 11.53
C GLY A 29 3.21 -15.77 12.68
N GLY A 30 4.48 -15.46 12.41
CA GLY A 30 5.49 -15.18 13.43
C GLY A 30 5.60 -13.72 13.88
N PHE A 31 4.75 -12.82 13.36
CA PHE A 31 4.79 -11.38 13.66
C PHE A 31 3.46 -10.87 14.19
N VAL A 32 3.52 -9.97 15.16
CA VAL A 32 2.38 -9.13 15.56
C VAL A 32 2.45 -7.82 14.80
N PHE A 33 1.43 -7.48 14.04
CA PHE A 33 1.37 -6.21 13.30
C PHE A 33 0.74 -5.13 14.19
N GLU A 34 1.51 -4.05 14.50
CA GLU A 34 0.98 -2.94 15.31
C GLU A 34 0.34 -1.85 14.45
N GLY A 35 0.99 -1.50 13.34
CA GLY A 35 0.50 -0.47 12.43
C GLY A 35 0.75 -0.82 10.97
N ILE A 36 -0.16 -0.38 10.10
CA ILE A 36 -0.06 -0.56 8.65
C ILE A 36 -0.34 0.79 8.00
N SER A 37 0.66 1.34 7.33
CA SER A 37 0.48 2.50 6.46
C SER A 37 0.39 2.06 5.02
N GLY A 38 -0.63 2.51 4.31
CA GLY A 38 -0.86 2.14 2.92
C GLY A 38 -1.39 3.28 2.07
N THR A 39 -1.06 3.23 0.78
CA THR A 39 -1.52 4.20 -0.20
C THR A 39 -2.06 3.48 -1.42
N SER A 40 -3.21 3.93 -1.96
CA SER A 40 -3.82 3.35 -3.16
C SER A 40 -4.04 1.83 -3.01
N ALA A 41 -3.49 0.99 -3.89
CA ALA A 41 -3.52 -0.47 -3.75
C ALA A 41 -2.93 -0.96 -2.42
N GLY A 42 -1.93 -0.26 -1.86
CA GLY A 42 -1.39 -0.52 -0.53
C GLY A 42 -2.41 -0.27 0.58
N ALA A 43 -3.26 0.77 0.44
CA ALA A 43 -4.36 1.02 1.37
C ALA A 43 -5.43 -0.09 1.31
N MET A 44 -5.76 -0.57 0.11
CA MET A 44 -6.68 -1.70 -0.07
C MET A 44 -6.15 -2.96 0.63
N ASN A 45 -4.87 -3.27 0.46
CA ASN A 45 -4.22 -4.37 1.17
C ASN A 45 -4.25 -4.18 2.69
N ALA A 46 -3.97 -2.96 3.17
CA ALA A 46 -3.93 -2.64 4.59
C ALA A 46 -5.29 -2.87 5.28
N VAL A 47 -6.39 -2.38 4.68
CA VAL A 47 -7.73 -2.54 5.26
C VAL A 47 -8.22 -3.98 5.18
N ALA A 48 -7.91 -4.72 4.11
CA ALA A 48 -8.28 -6.13 3.98
C ALA A 48 -7.55 -7.01 5.01
N LEU A 49 -6.25 -6.77 5.22
CA LEU A 49 -5.48 -7.46 6.25
C LEU A 49 -6.03 -7.15 7.65
N ALA A 50 -6.20 -5.88 7.99
CA ALA A 50 -6.69 -5.46 9.30
C ALA A 50 -8.11 -5.95 9.58
N HIS A 51 -8.98 -6.04 8.56
CA HIS A 51 -10.31 -6.61 8.65
C HIS A 51 -10.27 -8.06 9.16
N GLY A 52 -9.38 -8.90 8.64
CA GLY A 52 -9.24 -10.29 9.11
C GLY A 52 -8.92 -10.36 10.60
N PHE A 53 -8.01 -9.53 11.11
CA PHE A 53 -7.71 -9.44 12.53
C PHE A 53 -8.87 -8.86 13.35
N ALA A 54 -9.61 -7.88 12.81
CA ALA A 54 -10.79 -7.35 13.48
C ALA A 54 -11.89 -8.42 13.64
N GLN A 55 -12.12 -9.23 12.60
CA GLN A 55 -13.08 -10.34 12.66
C GLN A 55 -12.67 -11.42 13.67
N ALA A 56 -11.38 -11.77 13.74
CA ALA A 56 -10.89 -12.72 14.74
C ALA A 56 -11.04 -12.18 16.17
N ALA A 57 -10.73 -10.90 16.39
CA ALA A 57 -10.86 -10.26 17.70
C ALA A 57 -12.31 -10.20 18.21
N LEU A 58 -13.30 -10.18 17.31
CA LEU A 58 -14.71 -10.27 17.68
C LEU A 58 -15.15 -11.68 18.12
N ARG A 59 -14.38 -12.72 17.74
CA ARG A 59 -14.71 -14.12 18.01
C ARG A 59 -13.96 -14.70 19.20
N HIS A 60 -12.79 -14.15 19.51
CA HIS A 60 -11.89 -14.67 20.56
C HIS A 60 -11.53 -13.57 21.55
N GLU A 61 -11.65 -13.93 22.84
CA GLU A 61 -11.14 -13.09 23.94
C GLU A 61 -9.64 -13.34 24.18
N ASP A 62 -9.16 -14.56 23.88
CA ASP A 62 -7.76 -14.93 24.03
C ASP A 62 -6.91 -14.42 22.85
N ALA A 63 -5.80 -13.78 23.21
CA ALA A 63 -4.90 -13.15 22.27
C ALA A 63 -4.20 -14.12 21.30
N ALA A 64 -3.88 -15.33 21.76
CA ALA A 64 -3.17 -16.31 20.94
C ALA A 64 -4.09 -16.95 19.90
N ASP A 65 -5.32 -17.29 20.29
CA ASP A 65 -6.32 -17.87 19.39
C ASP A 65 -6.76 -16.84 18.34
N ALA A 66 -6.96 -15.57 18.75
CA ALA A 66 -7.30 -14.48 17.86
C ALA A 66 -6.20 -14.21 16.82
N HIS A 67 -4.91 -14.37 17.18
CA HIS A 67 -3.81 -14.13 16.24
C HIS A 67 -3.79 -15.15 15.10
N GLY A 68 -3.86 -16.44 15.40
CA GLY A 68 -3.85 -17.51 14.38
C GLY A 68 -5.04 -17.42 13.43
N GLU A 69 -6.26 -17.21 13.96
CA GLU A 69 -7.45 -17.01 13.15
C GLU A 69 -7.38 -15.69 12.38
N GLY A 70 -6.84 -14.62 12.96
CA GLY A 70 -6.63 -13.33 12.33
C GLY A 70 -5.75 -13.43 11.07
N CYS A 71 -4.65 -14.19 11.16
CA CYS A 71 -3.82 -14.49 9.99
C CYS A 71 -4.60 -15.23 8.90
N ALA A 72 -5.39 -16.22 9.24
CA ALA A 72 -6.19 -16.99 8.27
C ALA A 72 -7.26 -16.13 7.60
N LEU A 73 -8.02 -15.36 8.40
CA LEU A 73 -9.07 -14.46 7.88
C LEU A 73 -8.50 -13.30 7.06
N ALA A 74 -7.34 -12.77 7.43
CA ALA A 74 -6.64 -11.74 6.66
C ALA A 74 -6.20 -12.27 5.28
N ARG A 75 -5.68 -13.50 5.22
CA ARG A 75 -5.35 -14.16 3.93
C ARG A 75 -6.58 -14.35 3.05
N GLU A 76 -7.73 -14.73 3.66
CA GLU A 76 -8.99 -14.87 2.93
C GLU A 76 -9.50 -13.53 2.39
N ALA A 77 -9.54 -12.48 3.22
CA ALA A 77 -9.99 -11.14 2.81
C ALA A 77 -9.13 -10.57 1.68
N LEU A 78 -7.80 -10.71 1.77
CA LEU A 78 -6.88 -10.32 0.70
C LEU A 78 -7.14 -11.11 -0.60
N ARG A 79 -7.39 -12.40 -0.49
CA ARG A 79 -7.71 -13.26 -1.63
C ARG A 79 -9.02 -12.86 -2.29
N GLU A 80 -10.06 -12.61 -1.52
CA GLU A 80 -11.36 -12.16 -2.03
C GLU A 80 -11.25 -10.81 -2.73
N LEU A 81 -10.54 -9.87 -2.12
CA LEU A 81 -10.28 -8.56 -2.70
C LEU A 81 -9.61 -8.68 -4.08
N TRP A 82 -8.48 -9.38 -4.18
CA TRP A 82 -7.70 -9.45 -5.41
C TRP A 82 -8.34 -10.33 -6.48
N LYS A 83 -9.08 -11.38 -6.11
CA LYS A 83 -9.94 -12.11 -7.04
C LYS A 83 -11.05 -11.22 -7.59
N GLY A 84 -11.66 -10.39 -6.75
CA GLY A 84 -12.64 -9.41 -7.17
C GLY A 84 -12.06 -8.36 -8.14
N VAL A 85 -10.86 -7.84 -7.85
CA VAL A 85 -10.12 -6.94 -8.75
C VAL A 85 -9.84 -7.62 -10.09
N GLY A 86 -9.35 -8.86 -10.08
CA GLY A 86 -9.06 -9.63 -11.29
C GLY A 86 -10.31 -9.94 -12.12
N ALA A 87 -11.45 -10.22 -11.47
CA ALA A 87 -12.72 -10.45 -12.15
C ALA A 87 -13.25 -9.15 -12.79
N LEU A 88 -13.20 -8.03 -12.08
CA LEU A 88 -13.58 -6.72 -12.62
C LEU A 88 -12.65 -6.31 -13.79
N GLY A 89 -11.35 -6.52 -13.64
CA GLY A 89 -10.37 -6.28 -14.69
C GLY A 89 -10.66 -7.12 -15.94
N SER A 90 -10.88 -8.42 -15.78
CA SER A 90 -11.18 -9.31 -16.90
C SER A 90 -12.47 -8.92 -17.63
N LEU A 91 -13.48 -8.41 -16.91
CA LEU A 91 -14.72 -7.93 -17.50
C LEU A 91 -14.51 -6.63 -18.29
N LEU A 92 -13.77 -5.68 -17.73
CA LEU A 92 -13.53 -4.36 -18.34
C LEU A 92 -12.56 -4.43 -19.52
N TRP A 93 -11.52 -5.31 -19.44
CA TRP A 93 -10.53 -5.49 -20.51
C TRP A 93 -11.01 -6.42 -21.62
N GLY A 94 -12.05 -7.22 -21.38
CA GLY A 94 -12.72 -8.03 -22.40
C GLY A 94 -13.56 -7.21 -23.38
N VAL A 95 -13.82 -5.92 -23.11
CA VAL A 95 -14.51 -5.03 -24.04
C VAL A 95 -13.46 -4.32 -24.91
N PRO A 96 -13.50 -4.44 -26.27
CA PRO A 96 -12.47 -3.89 -27.17
C PRO A 96 -12.59 -2.36 -27.31
N LEU A 97 -12.64 -1.62 -26.22
CA LEU A 97 -12.57 -0.14 -26.24
C LEU A 97 -11.16 0.38 -26.52
N GLN A 98 -10.13 -0.45 -26.35
CA GLN A 98 -8.71 -0.07 -26.54
C GLN A 98 -8.24 -0.03 -27.99
N GLY A 99 -9.08 -0.45 -28.96
CA GLY A 99 -8.71 -0.45 -30.38
C GLY A 99 -9.03 0.83 -31.16
N ASN A 100 -9.64 1.84 -30.53
CA ASN A 100 -9.96 3.08 -31.24
C ASN A 100 -8.98 4.20 -30.89
N PRO A 101 -8.00 4.51 -31.76
CA PRO A 101 -6.99 5.55 -31.51
C PRO A 101 -7.60 6.94 -31.30
N LEU A 102 -8.80 7.17 -31.84
CA LEU A 102 -9.52 8.44 -31.66
C LEU A 102 -10.05 8.57 -30.21
N LEU A 103 -10.57 7.49 -29.63
CA LEU A 103 -11.02 7.47 -28.23
C LEU A 103 -9.83 7.60 -27.26
N ALA A 104 -8.71 6.94 -27.55
CA ALA A 104 -7.48 7.08 -26.77
C ALA A 104 -6.95 8.52 -26.82
N MET A 105 -6.96 9.16 -27.99
CA MET A 105 -6.55 10.56 -28.15
C MET A 105 -7.52 11.51 -27.44
N MET A 106 -8.83 11.26 -27.50
CA MET A 106 -9.83 12.08 -26.82
C MET A 106 -9.77 11.92 -25.29
N SER A 107 -9.40 10.76 -24.77
CA SER A 107 -9.28 10.52 -23.31
C SER A 107 -8.19 11.39 -22.66
N HIS A 108 -7.18 11.84 -23.40
CA HIS A 108 -6.17 12.77 -22.91
C HIS A 108 -6.68 14.22 -22.76
N TRP A 109 -7.81 14.56 -23.38
CA TRP A 109 -8.39 15.91 -23.36
C TRP A 109 -9.67 16.02 -22.54
N LEU A 110 -10.28 14.88 -22.18
CA LEU A 110 -11.52 14.85 -21.41
C LEU A 110 -11.24 14.53 -19.94
N SER A 111 -11.79 15.33 -19.06
CA SER A 111 -11.69 15.08 -17.61
C SER A 111 -12.64 13.95 -17.18
N PRO A 112 -12.37 13.28 -16.04
CA PRO A 112 -13.30 12.29 -15.48
C PRO A 112 -14.67 12.86 -15.13
N TYR A 113 -14.80 14.18 -14.99
CA TYR A 113 -16.10 14.85 -14.82
C TYR A 113 -16.95 14.81 -16.09
N GLN A 114 -16.33 14.64 -17.25
CA GLN A 114 -17.02 14.52 -18.55
C GLN A 114 -17.20 13.06 -18.96
N THR A 115 -16.22 12.19 -18.70
CA THR A 115 -16.24 10.77 -19.12
C THR A 115 -17.00 9.86 -18.16
N ASN A 116 -17.03 10.19 -16.86
CA ASN A 116 -17.75 9.45 -15.82
C ASN A 116 -18.62 10.40 -14.95
N PRO A 117 -19.68 11.02 -15.53
CA PRO A 117 -20.49 12.01 -14.82
C PRO A 117 -21.19 11.44 -13.57
N LEU A 118 -21.46 10.15 -13.53
CA LEU A 118 -22.09 9.47 -12.38
C LEU A 118 -21.07 9.08 -11.30
N GLY A 119 -19.77 9.18 -11.56
CA GLY A 119 -18.73 8.82 -10.59
C GLY A 119 -18.72 7.32 -10.22
N ILE A 120 -19.16 6.45 -11.15
CA ILE A 120 -19.22 5.01 -10.87
C ILE A 120 -17.81 4.46 -10.75
N ASN A 121 -17.54 3.82 -9.60
CA ASN A 121 -16.29 3.09 -9.38
C ASN A 121 -16.62 1.70 -8.81
N PRO A 122 -16.49 0.63 -9.61
CA PRO A 122 -16.84 -0.72 -9.19
C PRO A 122 -15.95 -1.27 -8.07
N LEU A 123 -14.74 -0.71 -7.89
CA LEU A 123 -13.85 -1.09 -6.78
C LEU A 123 -14.43 -0.73 -5.42
N ARG A 124 -15.24 0.33 -5.32
CA ARG A 124 -15.93 0.69 -4.09
C ARG A 124 -16.83 -0.42 -3.58
N GLY A 125 -17.73 -0.91 -4.43
CA GLY A 125 -18.66 -1.99 -4.05
C GLY A 125 -17.95 -3.32 -3.75
N LEU A 126 -16.79 -3.58 -4.37
CA LEU A 126 -15.95 -4.71 -4.00
C LEU A 126 -15.36 -4.53 -2.60
N LEU A 127 -14.79 -3.35 -2.33
CA LEU A 127 -14.17 -3.04 -1.05
C LEU A 127 -15.18 -3.13 0.11
N GLU A 128 -16.38 -2.55 -0.06
CA GLU A 128 -17.46 -2.59 0.93
C GLU A 128 -18.03 -4.01 1.18
N ARG A 129 -17.89 -4.93 0.23
CA ARG A 129 -18.25 -6.33 0.43
C ARG A 129 -17.20 -7.12 1.22
N VAL A 130 -15.92 -6.79 1.03
CA VAL A 130 -14.80 -7.53 1.64
C VAL A 130 -14.47 -7.00 3.03
N VAL A 131 -14.61 -5.68 3.25
CA VAL A 131 -14.14 -5.01 4.46
C VAL A 131 -15.30 -4.41 5.23
N ASP A 132 -15.44 -4.81 6.48
CA ASP A 132 -16.33 -4.16 7.47
C ASP A 132 -15.61 -2.97 8.09
N PHE A 133 -15.87 -1.78 7.58
CA PHE A 133 -15.26 -0.54 8.04
C PHE A 133 -15.74 -0.12 9.43
N ASP A 134 -16.96 -0.50 9.83
CA ASP A 134 -17.47 -0.20 11.17
C ASP A 134 -16.68 -1.01 12.21
N ALA A 135 -16.44 -2.28 11.95
CA ALA A 135 -15.60 -3.12 12.80
C ALA A 135 -14.18 -2.57 12.91
N LEU A 136 -13.58 -2.11 11.81
CA LEU A 136 -12.23 -1.54 11.79
C LEU A 136 -12.13 -0.20 12.52
N SER A 137 -13.09 0.71 12.32
CA SER A 137 -13.07 2.05 12.90
C SER A 137 -13.24 2.03 14.43
N HIS A 138 -13.92 1.03 14.95
CA HIS A 138 -14.20 0.84 16.38
C HIS A 138 -13.30 -0.21 17.04
N ALA A 139 -12.45 -0.88 16.28
CA ALA A 139 -11.55 -1.90 16.80
C ALA A 139 -10.57 -1.29 17.83
N ARG A 140 -10.78 -1.64 19.11
CA ARG A 140 -9.91 -1.22 20.23
C ARG A 140 -9.03 -2.35 20.75
N HIS A 141 -9.04 -3.49 20.07
CA HIS A 141 -8.29 -4.65 20.49
C HIS A 141 -6.80 -4.48 20.14
N ALA A 142 -5.91 -4.77 21.10
CA ALA A 142 -4.46 -4.64 20.93
C ALA A 142 -3.87 -5.48 19.77
N GLN A 143 -4.64 -6.42 19.24
CA GLN A 143 -4.24 -7.33 18.15
C GLN A 143 -4.70 -6.88 16.76
N VAL A 144 -5.59 -5.88 16.69
CA VAL A 144 -6.00 -5.30 15.41
C VAL A 144 -5.00 -4.22 15.04
N PRO A 145 -4.26 -4.35 13.92
CA PRO A 145 -3.29 -3.34 13.53
C PRO A 145 -3.98 -2.01 13.23
N LYS A 146 -3.37 -0.92 13.68
CA LYS A 146 -3.80 0.43 13.32
C LYS A 146 -3.58 0.65 11.83
N VAL A 147 -4.60 1.10 11.12
CA VAL A 147 -4.48 1.39 9.68
C VAL A 147 -4.39 2.90 9.45
N PHE A 148 -3.44 3.28 8.59
CA PHE A 148 -3.17 4.65 8.18
C PHE A 148 -3.26 4.73 6.65
N VAL A 149 -4.31 5.36 6.14
CA VAL A 149 -4.54 5.55 4.71
C VAL A 149 -4.17 6.97 4.33
N CYS A 150 -3.23 7.13 3.40
CA CYS A 150 -2.82 8.44 2.90
C CYS A 150 -3.63 8.83 1.66
N ALA A 151 -4.18 10.05 1.63
CA ALA A 151 -4.74 10.67 0.43
C ALA A 151 -4.23 12.11 0.30
N THR A 152 -4.23 12.67 -0.91
CA THR A 152 -3.74 14.02 -1.18
C THR A 152 -4.90 15.00 -1.22
N ASN A 153 -4.92 15.99 -0.32
CA ASN A 153 -5.89 17.07 -0.37
C ASN A 153 -5.64 17.93 -1.62
N VAL A 154 -6.64 18.03 -2.48
CA VAL A 154 -6.52 18.69 -3.79
C VAL A 154 -6.20 20.17 -3.66
N ARG A 155 -6.81 20.85 -2.66
CA ARG A 155 -6.66 22.29 -2.48
C ARG A 155 -5.30 22.69 -1.90
N THR A 156 -4.75 21.87 -1.01
CA THR A 156 -3.52 22.22 -0.27
C THR A 156 -2.27 21.50 -0.80
N GLY A 157 -2.45 20.41 -1.56
CA GLY A 157 -1.37 19.49 -1.98
C GLY A 157 -0.77 18.67 -0.85
N ARG A 158 -1.33 18.73 0.36
CA ARG A 158 -0.80 18.02 1.54
C ARG A 158 -1.39 16.62 1.64
N GLY A 159 -0.57 15.69 2.16
CA GLY A 159 -1.03 14.37 2.58
C GLY A 159 -1.93 14.48 3.80
N GLU A 160 -3.06 13.82 3.74
CA GLU A 160 -4.00 13.62 4.85
C GLU A 160 -4.01 12.14 5.21
N ILE A 161 -3.96 11.83 6.51
CA ILE A 161 -4.04 10.46 7.02
C ILE A 161 -5.42 10.19 7.56
N PHE A 162 -6.05 9.17 7.02
CA PHE A 162 -7.32 8.63 7.50
C PHE A 162 -7.05 7.37 8.33
N SER A 163 -7.45 7.40 9.60
CA SER A 163 -7.25 6.31 10.55
C SER A 163 -8.33 6.32 11.62
N GLY A 164 -8.47 5.22 12.38
CA GLY A 164 -9.46 5.09 13.46
C GLY A 164 -10.88 5.41 12.96
N ALA A 165 -11.58 6.33 13.63
CA ALA A 165 -12.95 6.70 13.28
C ALA A 165 -13.11 7.38 11.90
N ARG A 166 -12.02 7.87 11.30
CA ARG A 166 -12.03 8.45 9.94
C ARG A 166 -11.71 7.42 8.84
N LEU A 167 -11.41 6.17 9.22
CA LEU A 167 -11.15 5.10 8.26
C LEU A 167 -12.48 4.64 7.65
N SER A 168 -12.60 4.74 6.33
CA SER A 168 -13.84 4.44 5.60
C SER A 168 -13.53 3.99 4.18
N ALA A 169 -14.54 3.45 3.48
CA ALA A 169 -14.43 3.15 2.06
C ALA A 169 -14.06 4.41 1.26
N ASP A 170 -14.64 5.57 1.59
CA ASP A 170 -14.31 6.83 0.94
C ASP A 170 -12.83 7.22 1.13
N ALA A 171 -12.26 7.00 2.30
CA ALA A 171 -10.84 7.26 2.55
C ALA A 171 -9.93 6.37 1.67
N VAL A 172 -10.26 5.09 1.53
CA VAL A 172 -9.49 4.17 0.66
C VAL A 172 -9.69 4.53 -0.81
N MET A 173 -10.91 4.88 -1.22
CA MET A 173 -11.19 5.33 -2.59
C MET A 173 -10.52 6.66 -2.92
N ALA A 174 -10.41 7.59 -1.96
CA ALA A 174 -9.65 8.82 -2.08
C ALA A 174 -8.17 8.53 -2.29
N SER A 175 -7.62 7.62 -1.48
CA SER A 175 -6.22 7.16 -1.59
C SER A 175 -5.89 6.51 -2.95
N ALA A 176 -6.88 5.94 -3.64
CA ALA A 176 -6.74 5.30 -4.95
C ALA A 176 -7.32 6.13 -6.11
N CYS A 177 -7.61 7.41 -5.88
CA CYS A 177 -8.23 8.29 -6.85
C CYS A 177 -7.21 8.97 -7.76
N LEU A 178 -6.83 8.32 -8.87
CA LEU A 178 -5.97 8.92 -9.88
C LEU A 178 -6.72 10.07 -10.60
N PRO A 179 -6.15 11.31 -10.64
CA PRO A 179 -6.84 12.52 -11.08
C PRO A 179 -7.40 12.49 -12.50
N LEU A 180 -6.73 11.78 -13.41
CA LEU A 180 -7.15 11.66 -14.81
C LEU A 180 -8.13 10.51 -15.07
N MET A 181 -8.35 9.64 -14.09
CA MET A 181 -9.23 8.47 -14.21
C MET A 181 -10.54 8.64 -13.44
N PHE A 182 -10.48 9.29 -12.28
CA PHE A 182 -11.62 9.41 -11.36
C PHE A 182 -11.83 10.84 -10.89
N LYS A 183 -13.08 11.17 -10.58
CA LYS A 183 -13.40 12.43 -9.90
C LYS A 183 -12.77 12.44 -8.49
N ALA A 184 -12.33 13.61 -8.04
CA ALA A 184 -11.86 13.77 -6.67
C ALA A 184 -12.93 13.30 -5.67
N VAL A 185 -12.53 12.55 -4.66
CA VAL A 185 -13.44 12.01 -3.64
C VAL A 185 -13.69 13.08 -2.57
N PRO A 186 -14.97 13.46 -2.33
CA PRO A 186 -15.29 14.41 -1.27
C PRO A 186 -15.35 13.72 0.10
N ILE A 187 -14.64 14.27 1.09
CA ILE A 187 -14.70 13.84 2.50
C ILE A 187 -14.64 15.09 3.37
N ASP A 188 -15.60 15.26 4.28
CA ASP A 188 -15.68 16.37 5.25
C ASP A 188 -15.55 17.79 4.62
N GLY A 189 -16.13 17.97 3.41
CA GLY A 189 -16.12 19.25 2.69
C GLY A 189 -14.85 19.55 1.90
N GLU A 190 -13.84 18.69 1.96
CA GLU A 190 -12.61 18.75 1.16
C GLU A 190 -12.63 17.68 0.06
N HIS A 191 -11.72 17.82 -0.92
CA HIS A 191 -11.61 16.87 -2.04
C HIS A 191 -10.23 16.25 -2.07
N TYR A 192 -10.19 14.95 -2.39
CA TYR A 192 -8.95 14.17 -2.32
C TYR A 192 -8.64 13.42 -3.61
N TRP A 193 -7.37 13.34 -3.93
CA TRP A 193 -6.75 12.51 -4.94
C TRP A 193 -5.87 11.42 -4.33
N ASP A 194 -5.32 10.56 -5.20
CA ASP A 194 -4.42 9.47 -4.81
C ASP A 194 -3.30 9.97 -3.87
N GLY A 195 -3.10 9.21 -2.80
CA GLY A 195 -2.09 9.52 -1.80
C GLY A 195 -0.66 9.44 -2.33
N GLY A 196 -0.45 8.78 -3.48
CA GLY A 196 0.87 8.64 -4.11
C GLY A 196 1.56 9.96 -4.41
N PHE A 197 0.80 11.05 -4.53
CA PHE A 197 1.36 12.40 -4.75
C PHE A 197 1.94 13.02 -3.47
N SER A 198 1.58 12.53 -2.27
CA SER A 198 2.00 13.15 -1.00
C SER A 198 2.60 12.16 0.01
N GLY A 199 2.33 10.86 -0.10
CA GLY A 199 2.87 9.82 0.78
C GLY A 199 2.64 8.42 0.21
N ASN A 200 3.67 7.74 -0.29
CA ASN A 200 3.54 6.43 -0.94
C ASN A 200 4.53 5.36 -0.42
N PRO A 201 4.23 4.72 0.73
CA PRO A 201 3.30 5.15 1.76
C PRO A 201 3.87 6.26 2.64
N ALA A 202 3.02 6.96 3.39
CA ALA A 202 3.48 7.85 4.45
C ALA A 202 4.05 7.01 5.62
N LEU A 203 5.29 7.25 6.03
CA LEU A 203 5.93 6.52 7.14
C LEU A 203 5.73 7.20 8.50
N TYR A 204 5.55 8.52 8.52
CA TYR A 204 5.46 9.28 9.76
C TYR A 204 4.34 8.80 10.72
N PRO A 205 3.16 8.28 10.27
CA PRO A 205 2.18 7.77 11.22
C PRO A 205 2.69 6.56 12.00
N LEU A 206 3.50 5.70 11.36
CA LEU A 206 4.13 4.56 12.03
C LEU A 206 5.16 5.01 13.08
N ILE A 207 5.78 6.18 12.88
CA ILE A 207 6.75 6.73 13.83
C ILE A 207 6.03 7.32 15.05
N TYR A 208 4.93 8.06 14.84
CA TYR A 208 4.28 8.83 15.91
C TYR A 208 3.17 8.06 16.62
N GLU A 209 2.45 7.17 15.91
CA GLU A 209 1.23 6.54 16.41
C GLU A 209 1.43 5.07 16.84
N THR A 210 2.63 4.48 16.59
CA THR A 210 2.97 3.12 17.02
C THR A 210 4.16 3.11 17.98
N ARG A 211 4.37 2.01 18.69
CA ARG A 211 5.51 1.80 19.59
C ARG A 211 6.61 0.98 18.95
N CYS A 212 6.28 0.18 17.96
CA CYS A 212 7.22 -0.67 17.25
C CYS A 212 8.22 0.17 16.45
N ALA A 213 9.50 -0.16 16.56
CA ALA A 213 10.57 0.51 15.81
C ALA A 213 10.83 -0.13 14.45
N ASP A 214 10.38 -1.37 14.23
CA ASP A 214 10.60 -2.10 12.99
C ASP A 214 9.50 -1.80 11.97
N VAL A 215 9.91 -1.44 10.75
CA VAL A 215 9.00 -1.17 9.63
C VAL A 215 9.45 -1.97 8.41
N LEU A 216 8.57 -2.82 7.91
CA LEU A 216 8.75 -3.51 6.64
C LEU A 216 8.07 -2.73 5.52
N LEU A 217 8.88 -2.16 4.65
CA LEU A 217 8.42 -1.53 3.40
C LEU A 217 8.25 -2.59 2.32
N VAL A 218 7.04 -2.70 1.77
CA VAL A 218 6.81 -3.44 0.53
C VAL A 218 6.82 -2.44 -0.62
N GLN A 219 7.93 -2.44 -1.35
CA GLN A 219 8.18 -1.48 -2.43
C GLN A 219 7.85 -2.11 -3.78
N ILE A 220 6.98 -1.48 -4.55
CA ILE A 220 6.53 -1.94 -5.87
C ILE A 220 6.80 -0.95 -6.99
N ASN A 221 7.23 0.27 -6.65
CA ASN A 221 7.66 1.26 -7.63
C ASN A 221 9.19 1.33 -7.66
N PRO A 222 9.84 1.11 -8.80
CA PRO A 222 11.28 1.18 -8.89
C PRO A 222 11.78 2.60 -8.60
N ILE A 223 12.87 2.70 -7.84
CA ILE A 223 13.56 3.98 -7.61
C ILE A 223 14.48 4.28 -8.80
N GLU A 224 15.19 3.26 -9.28
CA GLU A 224 16.17 3.37 -10.34
C GLU A 224 15.67 2.66 -11.61
N HIS A 225 15.98 3.21 -12.76
CA HIS A 225 15.84 2.59 -14.07
C HIS A 225 17.22 2.51 -14.72
N LEU A 226 17.49 1.41 -15.41
CA LEU A 226 18.74 1.22 -16.13
C LEU A 226 18.75 2.02 -17.43
N ASP A 227 17.59 2.09 -18.09
CA ASP A 227 17.44 2.74 -19.38
C ASP A 227 16.79 4.12 -19.24
N LEU A 228 17.21 5.05 -20.10
CA LEU A 228 16.59 6.36 -20.20
C LEU A 228 15.29 6.25 -20.98
N PRO A 229 14.14 6.71 -20.44
CA PRO A 229 12.88 6.73 -21.19
C PRO A 229 12.99 7.70 -22.37
N ASP A 230 12.67 7.26 -23.58
CA ASP A 230 12.78 8.04 -24.81
C ASP A 230 11.45 8.21 -25.55
N THR A 231 10.42 7.43 -25.18
CA THR A 231 9.06 7.61 -25.70
C THR A 231 8.17 8.42 -24.75
N ALA A 232 7.19 9.14 -25.28
CA ALA A 232 6.27 9.93 -24.47
C ALA A 232 5.55 9.10 -23.36
N PRO A 233 5.05 7.88 -23.61
CA PRO A 233 4.49 7.03 -22.55
C PRO A 233 5.51 6.69 -21.46
N GLU A 234 6.73 6.31 -21.80
CA GLU A 234 7.79 5.98 -20.83
C GLU A 234 8.20 7.19 -20.00
N ILE A 235 8.30 8.38 -20.62
CA ILE A 235 8.60 9.63 -19.91
C ILE A 235 7.49 9.95 -18.90
N MET A 236 6.22 9.91 -19.31
CA MET A 236 5.08 10.17 -18.41
C MET A 236 5.07 9.23 -17.23
N GLU A 237 5.39 7.98 -17.48
CA GLU A 237 5.44 6.99 -16.44
C GLU A 237 6.58 7.21 -15.48
N ARG A 238 7.78 7.48 -15.99
CA ARG A 238 8.92 7.80 -15.13
C ARG A 238 8.64 9.03 -14.27
N MET A 239 7.94 10.03 -14.82
CA MET A 239 7.48 11.19 -14.05
C MET A 239 6.54 10.77 -12.90
N ASN A 240 5.59 9.86 -13.14
CA ASN A 240 4.72 9.34 -12.10
C ASN A 240 5.49 8.58 -11.03
N GLU A 241 6.43 7.71 -11.41
CA GLU A 241 7.26 6.96 -10.46
C GLU A 241 8.15 7.88 -9.62
N VAL A 242 8.80 8.87 -10.24
CA VAL A 242 9.61 9.88 -9.53
C VAL A 242 8.73 10.64 -8.54
N THR A 243 7.55 11.07 -8.96
CA THR A 243 6.60 11.78 -8.10
C THR A 243 6.15 10.91 -6.92
N PHE A 244 5.78 9.65 -7.19
CA PHE A 244 5.27 8.73 -6.17
C PHE A 244 6.34 8.24 -5.20
N ASN A 245 7.61 8.25 -5.59
CA ASN A 245 8.73 7.91 -4.71
C ASN A 245 9.29 9.11 -3.94
N ALA A 246 9.02 10.35 -4.37
CA ALA A 246 9.67 11.55 -3.83
C ALA A 246 9.46 11.72 -2.32
N SER A 247 8.21 11.56 -1.84
CA SER A 247 7.88 11.65 -0.43
C SER A 247 8.53 10.54 0.39
N LEU A 248 8.46 9.30 -0.08
CA LEU A 248 9.09 8.15 0.58
C LEU A 248 10.59 8.33 0.74
N LEU A 249 11.28 8.77 -0.31
CA LEU A 249 12.74 9.04 -0.26
C LEU A 249 13.06 10.17 0.73
N GLY A 250 12.20 11.19 0.82
CA GLY A 250 12.33 12.26 1.81
C GLY A 250 12.22 11.73 3.24
N GLU A 251 11.22 10.91 3.53
CA GLU A 251 11.02 10.30 4.85
C GLU A 251 12.14 9.31 5.20
N LEU A 252 12.59 8.48 4.28
CA LEU A 252 13.73 7.57 4.50
C LEU A 252 15.02 8.32 4.84
N ARG A 253 15.29 9.45 4.18
CA ARG A 253 16.43 10.32 4.50
C ARG A 253 16.31 10.93 5.91
N ALA A 254 15.11 11.34 6.32
CA ALA A 254 14.86 11.85 7.66
C ALA A 254 15.09 10.76 8.73
N ILE A 255 14.60 9.55 8.48
CA ILE A 255 14.83 8.38 9.36
C ILE A 255 16.34 8.08 9.48
N ASP A 256 17.07 8.05 8.36
CA ASP A 256 18.52 7.83 8.37
C ASP A 256 19.26 8.93 9.13
N PHE A 257 18.84 10.18 8.97
CA PHE A 257 19.45 11.30 9.70
C PHE A 257 19.28 11.16 11.21
N VAL A 258 18.07 10.86 11.70
CA VAL A 258 17.82 10.64 13.12
C VAL A 258 18.60 9.44 13.64
N ARG A 259 18.64 8.33 12.90
CA ARG A 259 19.39 7.14 13.25
C ARG A 259 20.88 7.45 13.46
N ARG A 260 21.50 8.18 12.51
CA ARG A 260 22.92 8.58 12.62
C ARG A 260 23.19 9.49 13.81
N LEU A 261 22.28 10.41 14.15
CA LEU A 261 22.44 11.26 15.32
C LEU A 261 22.37 10.45 16.62
N LEU A 262 21.50 9.43 16.68
CA LEU A 262 21.42 8.51 17.81
C LEU A 262 22.71 7.67 17.94
N GLU A 263 23.22 7.12 16.84
CA GLU A 263 24.48 6.34 16.80
C GLU A 263 25.69 7.18 17.23
N GLN A 264 25.67 8.50 16.95
CA GLN A 264 26.71 9.45 17.36
C GLN A 264 26.52 9.97 18.79
N GLY A 265 25.49 9.53 19.52
CA GLY A 265 25.18 10.01 20.87
C GLY A 265 24.75 11.48 20.93
N ARG A 266 24.28 12.05 19.80
CA ARG A 266 23.80 13.44 19.70
C ARG A 266 22.34 13.62 20.03
N LEU A 267 21.56 12.54 20.05
CA LEU A 267 20.18 12.49 20.48
C LEU A 267 20.02 11.51 21.64
N ASP A 268 19.13 11.83 22.56
CA ASP A 268 18.81 10.96 23.69
C ASP A 268 17.92 9.80 23.22
N PRO A 269 18.37 8.53 23.34
CA PRO A 269 17.59 7.37 22.94
C PRO A 269 16.33 7.12 23.77
N GLN A 270 16.18 7.81 24.92
CA GLN A 270 14.95 7.77 25.72
C GLN A 270 13.87 8.68 25.13
N GLN A 271 14.25 9.73 24.41
CA GLN A 271 13.32 10.70 23.77
C GLN A 271 13.10 10.43 22.29
N TYR A 272 14.11 9.87 21.61
CA TYR A 272 14.11 9.65 20.17
C TYR A 272 14.27 8.16 19.86
N ARG A 273 13.34 7.61 19.07
CA ARG A 273 13.38 6.21 18.66
C ARG A 273 14.13 6.04 17.35
N GLY A 274 15.15 5.19 17.34
CA GLY A 274 15.80 4.75 16.11
C GLY A 274 14.95 3.73 15.37
N MET A 275 14.40 4.12 14.21
CA MET A 275 13.60 3.19 13.39
C MET A 275 14.48 2.17 12.68
N ARG A 276 14.07 0.91 12.65
CA ARG A 276 14.69 -0.18 11.91
C ARG A 276 13.89 -0.46 10.65
N MET A 277 14.46 -0.11 9.53
CA MET A 277 13.81 -0.28 8.23
C MET A 277 14.21 -1.61 7.60
N HIS A 278 13.21 -2.31 7.09
CA HIS A 278 13.33 -3.52 6.29
C HIS A 278 12.64 -3.28 4.96
N ARG A 279 13.00 -4.06 3.91
CA ARG A 279 12.37 -3.91 2.60
C ARG A 279 12.19 -5.26 1.92
N VAL A 280 10.99 -5.48 1.38
CA VAL A 280 10.77 -6.41 0.26
C VAL A 280 10.70 -5.54 -1.00
N ASP A 281 11.65 -5.74 -1.89
CA ASP A 281 11.78 -4.97 -3.12
C ASP A 281 11.23 -5.77 -4.30
N GLY A 282 10.14 -5.30 -4.90
CA GLY A 282 9.57 -5.85 -6.10
C GLY A 282 10.32 -5.48 -7.38
N GLY A 283 11.31 -4.56 -7.30
CA GLY A 283 11.94 -3.95 -8.47
C GLY A 283 12.43 -4.95 -9.50
N SER A 284 13.28 -5.91 -9.12
CA SER A 284 13.82 -6.92 -10.04
C SER A 284 12.75 -7.91 -10.56
N ALA A 285 11.74 -8.21 -9.77
CA ALA A 285 10.66 -9.12 -10.15
C ALA A 285 9.61 -8.43 -11.04
N LEU A 286 9.38 -7.12 -10.83
CA LEU A 286 8.35 -6.34 -11.53
C LEU A 286 8.90 -5.60 -12.77
N ALA A 287 10.20 -5.27 -12.81
CA ALA A 287 10.81 -4.56 -13.93
C ALA A 287 10.54 -5.18 -15.32
N PRO A 288 10.59 -6.52 -15.49
CA PRO A 288 10.31 -7.13 -16.79
C PRO A 288 8.87 -6.95 -17.27
N LEU A 289 7.93 -6.63 -16.36
CA LEU A 289 6.52 -6.49 -16.70
C LEU A 289 6.22 -5.14 -17.35
N GLY A 290 7.12 -4.16 -17.22
CA GLY A 290 6.92 -2.80 -17.67
C GLY A 290 5.78 -2.11 -16.89
N SER A 291 5.74 -0.85 -17.00
CA SER A 291 4.91 0.02 -16.21
C SER A 291 3.46 0.14 -16.71
N ALA A 292 3.24 0.00 -18.01
CA ALA A 292 1.90 -0.12 -18.58
C ALA A 292 1.10 -1.27 -17.94
N SER A 293 1.80 -2.24 -17.34
CA SER A 293 1.19 -3.37 -16.62
C SER A 293 0.46 -2.96 -15.34
N LYS A 294 0.76 -1.79 -14.74
CA LYS A 294 0.07 -1.28 -13.54
C LYS A 294 -1.43 -1.06 -13.72
N THR A 295 -1.87 -0.88 -14.95
CA THR A 295 -3.30 -0.75 -15.30
C THR A 295 -3.93 -2.07 -15.71
N ARG A 296 -3.15 -3.12 -15.97
CA ARG A 296 -3.63 -4.43 -16.34
C ARG A 296 -4.07 -5.21 -15.09
N ALA A 297 -5.32 -5.60 -15.03
CA ALA A 297 -5.90 -6.25 -13.86
C ALA A 297 -6.66 -7.55 -14.19
N ASP A 298 -6.36 -8.23 -15.32
CA ASP A 298 -6.95 -9.54 -15.59
C ASP A 298 -6.48 -10.60 -14.57
N MET A 299 -7.31 -11.62 -14.34
CA MET A 299 -7.09 -12.63 -13.31
C MET A 299 -5.75 -13.37 -13.47
N GLY A 300 -5.33 -13.65 -14.72
CA GLY A 300 -4.05 -14.32 -14.99
C GLY A 300 -2.87 -13.46 -14.52
N PHE A 301 -2.94 -12.16 -14.81
CA PHE A 301 -1.91 -11.21 -14.40
C PHE A 301 -1.89 -10.98 -12.87
N VAL A 302 -3.05 -10.85 -12.25
CA VAL A 302 -3.17 -10.74 -10.79
C VAL A 302 -2.55 -11.95 -10.08
N ASN A 303 -2.80 -13.18 -10.56
CA ASN A 303 -2.21 -14.40 -10.01
C ASN A 303 -0.68 -14.43 -10.23
N GLN A 304 -0.20 -14.02 -11.40
CA GLN A 304 1.24 -13.92 -11.67
C GLN A 304 1.94 -12.98 -10.68
N LEU A 305 1.36 -11.82 -10.42
CA LEU A 305 1.89 -10.86 -9.45
C LEU A 305 1.87 -11.42 -8.02
N PHE A 306 0.81 -12.13 -7.65
CA PHE A 306 0.72 -12.82 -6.36
C PHE A 306 1.86 -13.83 -6.19
N ASP A 307 2.09 -14.69 -7.17
CA ASP A 307 3.13 -15.70 -7.10
C ASP A 307 4.53 -15.10 -6.98
N LEU A 308 4.80 -14.02 -7.73
CA LEU A 308 6.04 -13.24 -7.61
C LEU A 308 6.21 -12.65 -6.21
N GLY A 309 5.16 -12.00 -5.69
CA GLY A 309 5.19 -11.40 -4.36
C GLY A 309 5.38 -12.43 -3.25
N ARG A 310 4.69 -13.56 -3.34
CA ARG A 310 4.82 -14.65 -2.38
C ARG A 310 6.25 -15.21 -2.36
N ALA A 311 6.86 -15.41 -3.53
CA ALA A 311 8.23 -15.87 -3.63
C ALA A 311 9.23 -14.88 -2.98
N GLU A 312 9.04 -13.57 -3.17
CA GLU A 312 9.86 -12.53 -2.52
C GLU A 312 9.63 -12.48 -1.00
N GLY A 313 8.38 -12.59 -0.55
CA GLY A 313 8.03 -12.66 0.88
C GLY A 313 8.71 -13.84 1.58
N LEU A 314 8.65 -15.02 0.98
CA LEU A 314 9.33 -16.22 1.50
C LEU A 314 10.85 -16.05 1.52
N ARG A 315 11.45 -15.43 0.48
CA ARG A 315 12.89 -15.14 0.45
C ARG A 315 13.29 -14.16 1.54
N TRP A 316 12.48 -13.13 1.77
CA TRP A 316 12.71 -12.17 2.84
C TRP A 316 12.63 -12.84 4.21
N LEU A 317 11.61 -13.66 4.47
CA LEU A 317 11.48 -14.43 5.71
C LEU A 317 12.69 -15.33 5.97
N ALA A 318 13.14 -16.06 4.96
CA ALA A 318 14.29 -16.96 5.09
C ALA A 318 15.60 -16.23 5.43
N ARG A 319 15.73 -14.94 5.05
CA ARG A 319 16.96 -14.18 5.25
C ARG A 319 16.92 -13.23 6.46
N HIS A 320 15.76 -12.67 6.77
CA HIS A 320 15.64 -11.50 7.62
C HIS A 320 14.62 -11.64 8.76
N ARG A 321 13.97 -12.78 8.91
CA ARG A 321 13.00 -13.00 9.98
C ARG A 321 13.58 -12.70 11.36
N ASP A 322 14.79 -13.19 11.62
CA ASP A 322 15.47 -13.05 12.91
C ASP A 322 16.16 -11.68 13.08
N ASP A 323 16.19 -10.85 12.04
CA ASP A 323 16.70 -9.47 12.12
C ASP A 323 15.67 -8.50 12.74
N VAL A 324 14.35 -8.84 12.67
CA VAL A 324 13.28 -8.01 13.22
C VAL A 324 13.40 -7.93 14.74
N GLY A 325 13.36 -6.72 15.28
CA GLY A 325 13.62 -6.41 16.69
C GLY A 325 15.11 -6.27 17.03
N VAL A 326 16.02 -6.66 16.13
CA VAL A 326 17.47 -6.69 16.38
C VAL A 326 18.19 -5.61 15.60
N ARG A 327 18.05 -5.59 14.27
CA ARG A 327 18.80 -4.65 13.39
C ARG A 327 17.97 -4.30 12.14
N HIS A 328 18.28 -3.15 11.55
CA HIS A 328 17.76 -2.80 10.22
C HIS A 328 18.40 -3.66 9.12
N THR A 329 17.67 -3.91 8.04
CA THR A 329 18.15 -4.67 6.87
C THR A 329 18.15 -3.83 5.60
N LEU A 330 17.53 -2.64 5.63
CA LEU A 330 17.56 -1.69 4.53
C LEU A 330 18.75 -0.71 4.75
N HIS A 331 19.74 -0.75 3.86
CA HIS A 331 20.83 0.21 3.84
C HIS A 331 20.35 1.50 3.17
N LEU A 332 20.01 2.52 3.98
CA LEU A 332 19.48 3.79 3.50
C LEU A 332 20.51 4.62 2.72
N THR A 333 21.79 4.30 2.86
CA THR A 333 22.90 4.91 2.10
C THR A 333 22.90 4.52 0.63
N ASP A 334 22.32 3.38 0.26
CA ASP A 334 22.27 2.89 -1.13
C ASP A 334 21.24 3.66 -1.98
N ASN A 335 20.46 4.54 -1.35
CA ASN A 335 19.46 5.41 -2.00
C ASN A 335 19.91 6.89 -2.07
N ARG A 336 21.24 7.14 -2.08
CA ARG A 336 21.80 8.50 -2.19
C ARG A 336 22.05 8.90 -3.63
#